data_2a011b91c91b0ef18e357be3e48196f3
#
_entry.id   2a011b91c91b0ef18e357be3e48196f3
#
_cell.length_a   1.000
_cell.length_b   1.000
_cell.length_c   1.000
_cell.angle_alpha   90.00
_cell.angle_beta   90.00
_cell.angle_gamma   90.00
#
_symmetry.space_group_name_H-M   'P 1'
#
loop_
_entity.id
_entity.type
_entity.pdbx_description
1 polymer ?
#
loop_
_entity_poly.entity_id
_entity_poly.type
_entity_poly.pdbx_seq_one_letter_code
_entity_poly.pdbx_strand_id
1 'polypeptide(L)'
;AVIGTDYRALERMLSKKTDLSVLTVNTDGMELYDKGEEKAYLALFEKFSDKNEESEDMNDKDRPHIGIIGMTPQDVSDLKAANKIRKVYADQGMRAICYGMGDGLDEVRNASLAAKNVVVSPAALKAAQYLQKKFGTPYEIAYPLASELVPEVNYQGKKILIVQQQVIA
;
A
#
# COMPACT_ATOMS: atom_id res chain seq x y z
N ALA A 1 18.36 1.99 11.92
CA ALA A 1 19.50 1.82 12.82
C ALA A 1 20.31 3.12 12.86
N VAL A 2 20.45 3.70 14.04
CA VAL A 2 21.14 4.98 14.25
C VAL A 2 22.68 4.85 14.12
N ILE A 3 23.19 3.63 14.04
CA ILE A 3 24.62 3.35 14.04
C ILE A 3 24.95 2.50 12.81
N GLY A 4 25.33 3.14 11.72
CA GLY A 4 26.08 2.60 10.57
C GLY A 4 25.90 1.11 10.24
N THR A 5 24.67 0.60 10.29
CA THR A 5 24.39 -0.82 10.00
C THR A 5 24.61 -1.07 8.51
N ASP A 6 25.49 -2.01 8.18
CA ASP A 6 25.63 -2.50 6.79
C ASP A 6 24.45 -3.43 6.45
N TYR A 7 23.39 -2.84 5.89
CA TYR A 7 22.17 -3.57 5.48
C TYR A 7 22.47 -4.65 4.45
N ARG A 8 23.43 -4.42 3.54
CA ARG A 8 23.77 -5.41 2.52
C ARG A 8 24.51 -6.61 3.12
N ALA A 9 25.38 -6.38 4.11
CA ALA A 9 26.02 -7.46 4.84
C ALA A 9 24.99 -8.26 5.66
N LEU A 10 24.05 -7.56 6.31
CA LEU A 10 22.96 -8.19 7.06
C LEU A 10 22.08 -9.05 6.17
N GLU A 11 21.65 -8.53 5.02
CA GLU A 11 20.84 -9.28 4.05
C GLU A 11 21.58 -10.54 3.57
N ARG A 12 22.85 -10.42 3.18
CA ARG A 12 23.66 -11.56 2.76
C ARG A 12 23.83 -12.60 3.87
N MET A 13 23.99 -12.15 5.11
CA MET A 13 24.17 -13.05 6.26
C MET A 13 22.86 -13.80 6.58
N LEU A 14 21.74 -13.10 6.57
CA LEU A 14 20.42 -13.71 6.81
C LEU A 14 20.02 -14.67 5.70
N SER A 15 20.20 -14.29 4.44
CA SER A 15 19.90 -15.15 3.27
C SER A 15 20.72 -16.44 3.23
N LYS A 16 21.86 -16.51 3.94
CA LYS A 16 22.65 -17.74 4.09
C LYS A 16 22.14 -18.63 5.23
N LYS A 17 21.31 -18.10 6.13
CA LYS A 17 20.85 -18.80 7.34
C LYS A 17 19.38 -19.22 7.26
N THR A 18 18.67 -18.82 6.25
CA THR A 18 17.26 -19.14 6.04
C THR A 18 16.97 -19.35 4.56
N ASP A 19 16.03 -20.23 4.25
CA ASP A 19 15.50 -20.42 2.89
C ASP A 19 14.43 -19.38 2.55
N LEU A 20 14.14 -18.46 3.46
CA LEU A 20 13.18 -17.38 3.23
C LEU A 20 13.82 -16.24 2.42
N SER A 21 13.01 -15.58 1.59
CA SER A 21 13.41 -14.35 0.92
C SER A 21 13.60 -13.23 1.93
N VAL A 22 14.80 -12.67 2.02
CA VAL A 22 15.13 -11.57 2.94
C VAL A 22 15.09 -10.26 2.18
N LEU A 23 14.30 -9.30 2.64
CA LEU A 23 14.27 -7.92 2.15
C LEU A 23 14.77 -6.99 3.25
N THR A 24 15.77 -6.16 2.93
CA THR A 24 16.23 -5.09 3.83
C THR A 24 15.81 -3.74 3.26
N VAL A 25 15.29 -2.88 4.13
CA VAL A 25 14.93 -1.49 3.79
C VAL A 25 15.78 -0.56 4.65
N ASN A 26 16.54 0.31 3.97
CA ASN A 26 17.39 1.26 4.67
C ASN A 26 16.54 2.43 5.19
N THR A 27 16.26 2.42 6.49
CA THR A 27 15.63 3.51 7.22
C THR A 27 16.51 3.87 8.40
N ASP A 28 17.16 5.02 8.35
CA ASP A 28 18.16 5.44 9.34
C ASP A 28 17.59 6.30 10.48
N GLY A 29 16.32 6.68 10.39
CA GLY A 29 15.65 7.55 11.35
C GLY A 29 15.99 9.03 11.19
N MET A 30 16.75 9.42 10.17
CA MET A 30 17.09 10.80 9.84
C MET A 30 16.06 11.43 8.87
N GLU A 31 15.31 10.58 8.17
CA GLU A 31 14.24 11.01 7.29
C GLU A 31 12.89 10.98 8.00
N LEU A 32 11.92 11.68 7.43
CA LEU A 32 10.55 11.63 7.91
C LEU A 32 9.95 10.22 7.75
N TYR A 33 9.00 9.88 8.59
CA TYR A 33 8.33 8.59 8.63
C TYR A 33 7.80 8.15 7.24
N ASP A 34 7.13 9.06 6.52
CA ASP A 34 6.59 8.82 5.19
C ASP A 34 7.65 8.39 4.16
N LYS A 35 8.91 8.86 4.31
CA LYS A 35 10.01 8.44 3.45
C LYS A 35 10.45 7.01 3.73
N GLY A 36 10.43 6.59 4.97
CA GLY A 36 10.67 5.20 5.35
C GLY A 36 9.60 4.27 4.80
N GLU A 37 8.35 4.67 4.91
CA GLU A 37 7.20 3.94 4.37
C GLU A 37 7.25 3.85 2.84
N GLU A 38 7.54 4.96 2.15
CA GLU A 38 7.71 5.00 0.69
C GLU A 38 8.77 3.99 0.21
N LYS A 39 9.92 3.96 0.89
CA LYS A 39 10.99 2.99 0.59
C LYS A 39 10.53 1.55 0.82
N ALA A 40 9.80 1.31 1.90
CA ALA A 40 9.32 -0.03 2.24
C ALA A 40 8.30 -0.55 1.22
N TYR A 41 7.29 0.25 0.85
CA TYR A 41 6.33 -0.13 -0.18
C TYR A 41 7.00 -0.40 -1.52
N LEU A 42 7.86 0.50 -1.98
CA LEU A 42 8.56 0.32 -3.25
C LEU A 42 9.40 -0.95 -3.25
N ALA A 43 10.25 -1.14 -2.23
CA ALA A 43 11.11 -2.31 -2.12
C ALA A 43 10.32 -3.64 -2.03
N LEU A 44 9.17 -3.62 -1.34
CA LEU A 44 8.28 -4.77 -1.23
C LEU A 44 7.76 -5.20 -2.61
N PHE A 45 7.20 -4.26 -3.38
CA PHE A 45 6.69 -4.56 -4.71
C PHE A 45 7.80 -4.87 -5.72
N GLU A 46 8.93 -4.15 -5.68
CA GLU A 46 10.08 -4.44 -6.55
C GLU A 46 10.59 -5.87 -6.37
N LYS A 47 10.63 -6.36 -5.14
CA LYS A 47 11.17 -7.68 -4.84
C LYS A 47 10.18 -8.81 -5.06
N PHE A 48 8.92 -8.60 -4.72
CA PHE A 48 7.96 -9.70 -4.60
C PHE A 48 6.83 -9.67 -5.62
N SER A 49 6.56 -8.54 -6.31
CA SER A 49 5.53 -8.55 -7.34
C SER A 49 6.02 -9.21 -8.61
N ASP A 50 5.35 -10.28 -9.01
CA ASP A 50 5.66 -11.04 -10.21
C ASP A 50 4.59 -10.84 -11.30
N LYS A 51 4.96 -11.09 -12.57
CA LYS A 51 3.97 -11.34 -13.61
C LYS A 51 3.44 -12.76 -13.43
N ASN A 52 2.46 -12.94 -12.58
CA ASN A 52 1.76 -14.21 -12.52
C ASN A 52 0.72 -14.23 -13.66
N GLU A 53 0.99 -15.01 -14.69
CA GLU A 53 0.07 -15.21 -15.81
C GLU A 53 -1.05 -16.19 -15.43
N GLU A 54 -0.90 -16.99 -14.38
CA GLU A 54 -1.88 -17.98 -13.96
C GLU A 54 -1.79 -18.25 -12.45
N SER A 55 -2.84 -17.97 -11.74
CA SER A 55 -3.13 -18.57 -10.46
C SER A 55 -4.27 -19.58 -10.63
N GLU A 56 -4.03 -20.85 -10.32
CA GLU A 56 -4.93 -21.98 -10.63
C GLU A 56 -6.21 -22.10 -9.77
N ASP A 57 -6.49 -21.17 -8.89
CA ASP A 57 -7.67 -21.22 -8.02
C ASP A 57 -8.80 -20.33 -8.54
N MET A 58 -9.66 -20.89 -9.35
CA MET A 58 -10.68 -20.22 -10.21
C MET A 58 -11.84 -19.53 -9.50
N ASN A 59 -12.08 -19.71 -8.20
CA ASN A 59 -13.37 -19.30 -7.60
C ASN A 59 -13.45 -17.86 -7.06
N ASP A 60 -12.33 -17.15 -6.84
CA ASP A 60 -12.32 -15.74 -6.41
C ASP A 60 -11.62 -14.82 -7.42
N LYS A 61 -11.12 -15.39 -8.51
CA LYS A 61 -10.29 -14.72 -9.54
C LYS A 61 -11.08 -14.00 -10.61
N ASP A 62 -12.34 -14.37 -10.81
CA ASP A 62 -13.19 -13.73 -11.82
C ASP A 62 -13.66 -12.33 -11.42
N ARG A 63 -13.38 -11.91 -10.19
CA ARG A 63 -13.70 -10.56 -9.73
C ARG A 63 -12.51 -9.64 -9.92
N PRO A 64 -12.69 -8.51 -10.62
CA PRO A 64 -11.63 -7.50 -10.70
C PRO A 64 -11.28 -7.06 -9.27
N HIS A 65 -9.99 -7.15 -8.90
CA HIS A 65 -9.57 -6.68 -7.59
C HIS A 65 -8.93 -5.29 -7.67
N ILE A 66 -9.06 -4.55 -6.59
CA ILE A 66 -8.53 -3.20 -6.42
C ILE A 66 -7.43 -3.28 -5.37
N GLY A 67 -6.23 -2.79 -5.71
CA GLY A 67 -5.13 -2.65 -4.74
C GLY A 67 -5.26 -1.33 -3.97
N ILE A 68 -5.27 -1.37 -2.65
CA ILE A 68 -5.22 -0.19 -1.79
C ILE A 68 -3.80 -0.09 -1.23
N ILE A 69 -3.09 0.98 -1.57
CA ILE A 69 -1.67 1.16 -1.21
C ILE A 69 -1.51 2.41 -0.36
N GLY A 70 -0.70 2.34 0.69
CA GLY A 70 -0.38 3.46 1.57
C GLY A 70 -1.28 3.55 2.80
N MET A 71 -1.84 2.43 3.22
CA MET A 71 -2.64 2.36 4.43
C MET A 71 -1.95 1.44 5.44
N THR A 72 -1.40 2.04 6.48
CA THR A 72 -0.80 1.31 7.61
C THR A 72 -1.56 1.58 8.90
N PRO A 73 -1.38 0.75 9.94
CA PRO A 73 -2.00 1.00 11.25
C PRO A 73 -1.64 2.36 11.87
N GLN A 74 -0.53 2.97 11.45
CA GLN A 74 -0.09 4.28 11.96
C GLN A 74 -0.78 5.44 11.23
N ASP A 75 -1.17 5.25 9.98
CA ASP A 75 -1.80 6.30 9.16
C ASP A 75 -3.31 6.39 9.39
N VAL A 76 -3.92 5.31 9.84
CA VAL A 76 -5.36 5.24 10.09
C VAL A 76 -5.64 5.08 11.58
N SER A 77 -6.46 5.93 12.14
CA SER A 77 -6.88 5.84 13.54
C SER A 77 -7.84 4.67 13.82
N ASP A 78 -8.50 4.16 12.78
CA ASP A 78 -9.42 3.03 12.84
C ASP A 78 -8.82 1.78 12.21
N LEU A 79 -8.39 0.82 13.03
CA LEU A 79 -7.86 -0.47 12.55
C LEU A 79 -8.89 -1.29 11.75
N LYS A 80 -10.18 -0.94 11.80
CA LYS A 80 -11.23 -1.54 10.99
C LYS A 80 -11.39 -0.88 9.63
N ALA A 81 -10.64 0.19 9.33
CA ALA A 81 -10.74 0.92 8.06
C ALA A 81 -10.56 0.01 6.84
N ALA A 82 -9.61 -0.94 6.89
CA ALA A 82 -9.42 -1.92 5.83
C ALA A 82 -10.70 -2.76 5.57
N ASN A 83 -11.38 -3.19 6.62
CA ASN A 83 -12.62 -3.97 6.48
C ASN A 83 -13.76 -3.12 5.90
N LYS A 84 -13.83 -1.83 6.28
CA LYS A 84 -14.80 -0.90 5.70
C LYS A 84 -14.54 -0.69 4.21
N ILE A 85 -13.29 -0.48 3.82
CA ILE A 85 -12.89 -0.34 2.42
C ILE A 85 -13.22 -1.60 1.62
N ARG A 86 -12.87 -2.80 2.16
CA ARG A 86 -13.24 -4.07 1.52
C ARG A 86 -14.74 -4.17 1.30
N LYS A 87 -15.56 -3.74 2.28
CA LYS A 87 -17.02 -3.73 2.14
C LYS A 87 -17.49 -2.77 1.04
N VAL A 88 -16.97 -1.54 0.99
CA VAL A 88 -17.32 -0.56 -0.05
C VAL A 88 -17.09 -1.13 -1.45
N TYR A 89 -15.99 -1.83 -1.68
CA TYR A 89 -15.70 -2.44 -2.97
C TYR A 89 -16.49 -3.74 -3.19
N ALA A 90 -16.73 -4.54 -2.15
CA ALA A 90 -17.54 -5.74 -2.23
C ALA A 90 -18.99 -5.42 -2.64
N ASP A 91 -19.56 -4.33 -2.13
CA ASP A 91 -20.89 -3.83 -2.51
C ASP A 91 -20.95 -3.42 -4.01
N GLN A 92 -19.79 -3.16 -4.63
CA GLN A 92 -19.64 -2.88 -6.06
C GLN A 92 -19.24 -4.13 -6.89
N GLY A 93 -19.21 -5.31 -6.26
CA GLY A 93 -18.82 -6.56 -6.91
C GLY A 93 -17.30 -6.73 -7.11
N MET A 94 -16.47 -5.93 -6.42
CA MET A 94 -15.02 -5.97 -6.52
C MET A 94 -14.40 -6.47 -5.21
N ARG A 95 -13.21 -7.09 -5.30
CA ARG A 95 -12.39 -7.43 -4.15
C ARG A 95 -11.38 -6.30 -3.90
N ALA A 96 -11.23 -5.80 -2.66
CA ALA A 96 -10.17 -4.87 -2.30
C ALA A 96 -9.08 -5.59 -1.49
N ILE A 97 -7.84 -5.40 -1.89
CA ILE A 97 -6.63 -5.87 -1.21
C ILE A 97 -5.97 -4.65 -0.57
N CYS A 98 -5.85 -4.65 0.76
CA CYS A 98 -5.27 -3.53 1.51
C CYS A 98 -3.84 -3.86 1.91
N TYR A 99 -2.89 -3.52 1.06
CA TYR A 99 -1.47 -3.76 1.32
C TYR A 99 -1.01 -3.00 2.57
N GLY A 100 -0.50 -3.74 3.57
CA GLY A 100 -0.11 -3.19 4.87
C GLY A 100 -1.17 -3.29 5.98
N MET A 101 -2.41 -3.71 5.65
CA MET A 101 -3.53 -3.81 6.60
C MET A 101 -4.23 -5.18 6.54
N GLY A 102 -3.47 -6.23 6.80
CA GLY A 102 -3.98 -7.58 7.01
C GLY A 102 -3.95 -8.50 5.79
N ASP A 103 -3.54 -8.02 4.63
CA ASP A 103 -3.26 -8.86 3.48
C ASP A 103 -1.79 -9.29 3.48
N GLY A 104 -1.50 -10.48 3.00
CA GLY A 104 -0.20 -11.13 3.11
C GLY A 104 0.73 -10.91 1.92
N LEU A 105 1.84 -11.64 1.91
CA LEU A 105 2.85 -11.56 0.85
C LEU A 105 2.34 -12.13 -0.48
N ASP A 106 1.41 -13.08 -0.44
CA ASP A 106 0.86 -13.67 -1.66
C ASP A 106 0.02 -12.66 -2.44
N GLU A 107 -0.71 -11.76 -1.74
CA GLU A 107 -1.38 -10.64 -2.38
C GLU A 107 -0.40 -9.65 -3.02
N VAL A 108 0.77 -9.43 -2.39
CA VAL A 108 1.84 -8.60 -2.99
C VAL A 108 2.41 -9.26 -4.26
N ARG A 109 2.61 -10.58 -4.25
CA ARG A 109 3.04 -11.33 -5.44
C ARG A 109 2.06 -11.18 -6.59
N ASN A 110 0.78 -11.16 -6.28
CA ASN A 110 -0.32 -11.05 -7.24
C ASN A 110 -0.72 -9.59 -7.56
N ALA A 111 0.07 -8.60 -7.15
CA ALA A 111 -0.25 -7.18 -7.37
C ALA A 111 -0.36 -6.80 -8.86
N SER A 112 0.26 -7.58 -9.77
CA SER A 112 0.12 -7.40 -11.22
C SER A 112 -1.29 -7.67 -11.75
N LEU A 113 -2.10 -8.42 -11.01
CA LEU A 113 -3.47 -8.80 -11.40
C LEU A 113 -4.50 -7.75 -10.97
N ALA A 114 -4.11 -6.68 -10.27
CA ALA A 114 -5.01 -5.62 -9.89
C ALA A 114 -5.55 -4.89 -11.13
N ALA A 115 -6.86 -4.72 -11.21
CA ALA A 115 -7.48 -3.92 -12.27
C ALA A 115 -7.11 -2.43 -12.14
N LYS A 116 -6.93 -1.97 -10.90
CA LYS A 116 -6.52 -0.60 -10.57
C LYS A 116 -5.94 -0.56 -9.16
N ASN A 117 -5.02 0.38 -8.92
CA ASN A 117 -4.54 0.71 -7.58
C ASN A 117 -5.15 2.03 -7.09
N VAL A 118 -5.49 2.10 -5.81
CA VAL A 118 -5.91 3.33 -5.12
C VAL A 118 -4.83 3.70 -4.13
N VAL A 119 -4.26 4.88 -4.33
CA VAL A 119 -3.20 5.45 -3.48
C VAL A 119 -3.86 6.31 -2.42
N VAL A 120 -3.79 5.88 -1.17
CA VAL A 120 -4.45 6.56 -0.04
C VAL A 120 -3.48 7.43 0.79
N SER A 121 -2.18 7.34 0.49
CA SER A 121 -1.12 8.12 1.16
C SER A 121 -0.03 8.49 0.14
N PRO A 122 0.61 9.68 0.27
CA PRO A 122 1.75 10.06 -0.57
C PRO A 122 2.90 9.05 -0.54
N ALA A 123 3.11 8.36 0.56
CA ALA A 123 4.14 7.34 0.71
C ALA A 123 3.99 6.16 -0.26
N ALA A 124 2.78 5.90 -0.75
CA ALA A 124 2.51 4.82 -1.70
C ALA A 124 2.69 5.20 -3.16
N LEU A 125 2.85 6.49 -3.48
CA LEU A 125 2.81 6.97 -4.86
C LEU A 125 3.89 6.33 -5.74
N LYS A 126 5.12 6.21 -5.26
CA LYS A 126 6.22 5.59 -6.02
C LYS A 126 5.96 4.10 -6.28
N ALA A 127 5.37 3.40 -5.32
CA ALA A 127 4.99 2.00 -5.48
C ALA A 127 3.91 1.83 -6.55
N ALA A 128 2.88 2.68 -6.55
CA ALA A 128 1.84 2.67 -7.57
C ALA A 128 2.39 3.01 -8.97
N GLN A 129 3.28 3.99 -9.08
CA GLN A 129 3.98 4.33 -10.33
C GLN A 129 4.84 3.17 -10.84
N TYR A 130 5.52 2.46 -9.94
CA TYR A 130 6.28 1.27 -10.29
C TYR A 130 5.39 0.18 -10.87
N LEU A 131 4.26 -0.14 -10.21
CA LEU A 131 3.30 -1.15 -10.69
C LEU A 131 2.69 -0.75 -12.03
N GLN A 132 2.36 0.52 -12.24
CA GLN A 132 1.89 1.03 -13.52
C GLN A 132 2.97 0.86 -14.62
N LYS A 133 4.21 1.23 -14.33
CA LYS A 133 5.31 1.10 -15.30
C LYS A 133 5.63 -0.34 -15.64
N LYS A 134 5.61 -1.24 -14.65
CA LYS A 134 6.01 -2.64 -14.82
C LYS A 134 4.91 -3.50 -15.41
N PHE A 135 3.67 -3.30 -14.98
CA PHE A 135 2.54 -4.18 -15.30
C PHE A 135 1.42 -3.48 -16.08
N GLY A 136 1.46 -2.15 -16.20
CA GLY A 136 0.40 -1.38 -16.84
C GLY A 136 -0.81 -1.10 -15.92
N THR A 137 -0.78 -1.50 -14.66
CA THR A 137 -1.88 -1.32 -13.70
C THR A 137 -2.11 0.17 -13.44
N PRO A 138 -3.26 0.75 -13.84
CA PRO A 138 -3.54 2.16 -13.59
C PRO A 138 -3.69 2.45 -12.10
N TYR A 139 -3.47 3.70 -11.69
CA TYR A 139 -3.73 4.12 -10.32
C TYR A 139 -4.48 5.44 -10.26
N GLU A 140 -5.16 5.66 -9.16
CA GLU A 140 -5.76 6.93 -8.78
C GLU A 140 -5.41 7.29 -7.35
N ILE A 141 -5.42 8.59 -7.05
CA ILE A 141 -5.22 9.09 -5.67
C ILE A 141 -6.59 9.37 -5.10
N ALA A 142 -7.01 8.59 -4.10
CA ALA A 142 -8.31 8.73 -3.46
C ALA A 142 -8.32 8.09 -2.08
N TYR A 143 -9.25 8.52 -1.23
CA TYR A 143 -9.54 7.84 0.03
C TYR A 143 -10.96 7.29 0.00
N PRO A 144 -11.17 5.97 -0.09
CA PRO A 144 -12.49 5.36 -0.33
C PRO A 144 -13.55 5.63 0.76
N LEU A 145 -13.11 6.05 1.96
CA LEU A 145 -14.00 6.41 3.07
C LEU A 145 -14.10 7.93 3.27
N ALA A 146 -13.71 8.74 2.29
CA ALA A 146 -13.70 10.21 2.44
C ALA A 146 -15.09 10.76 2.81
N SER A 147 -16.16 10.18 2.27
CA SER A 147 -17.54 10.59 2.60
C SER A 147 -17.92 10.36 4.07
N GLU A 148 -17.28 9.41 4.75
CA GLU A 148 -17.48 9.19 6.18
C GLU A 148 -16.75 10.23 7.05
N LEU A 149 -15.70 10.86 6.50
CA LEU A 149 -14.84 11.80 7.22
C LEU A 149 -15.28 13.26 7.03
N VAL A 150 -15.91 13.56 5.90
CA VAL A 150 -16.32 14.92 5.57
C VAL A 150 -17.80 15.09 5.91
N PRO A 151 -18.16 15.86 6.96
CA PRO A 151 -19.56 16.11 7.28
C PRO A 151 -20.23 16.87 6.14
N GLU A 152 -21.50 16.57 5.89
CA GLU A 152 -22.33 17.31 4.96
C GLU A 152 -22.62 18.71 5.50
N VAL A 153 -21.74 19.65 5.26
CA VAL A 153 -21.85 21.04 5.70
C VAL A 153 -21.72 21.96 4.48
N ASN A 154 -22.53 23.00 4.44
CA ASN A 154 -22.35 24.05 3.44
C ASN A 154 -21.13 24.91 3.79
N TYR A 155 -20.08 24.78 2.99
CA TYR A 155 -18.80 25.49 3.16
C TYR A 155 -18.73 26.79 2.38
N GLN A 156 -19.75 27.16 1.60
CA GLN A 156 -19.78 28.36 0.79
C GLN A 156 -19.58 29.61 1.66
N GLY A 157 -18.61 30.43 1.30
CA GLY A 157 -18.28 31.69 2.01
C GLY A 157 -17.58 31.49 3.37
N LYS A 158 -17.23 30.24 3.76
CA LYS A 158 -16.51 29.98 5.00
C LYS A 158 -15.00 29.89 4.77
N LYS A 159 -14.23 30.33 5.75
CA LYS A 159 -12.78 30.06 5.81
C LYS A 159 -12.60 28.69 6.45
N ILE A 160 -11.89 27.81 5.76
CA ILE A 160 -11.64 26.43 6.22
C ILE A 160 -10.16 26.32 6.57
N LEU A 161 -9.86 25.85 7.79
CA LEU A 161 -8.53 25.44 8.21
C LEU A 161 -8.48 23.90 8.18
N ILE A 162 -7.59 23.36 7.38
CA ILE A 162 -7.31 21.92 7.35
C ILE A 162 -6.04 21.68 8.16
N VAL A 163 -6.15 20.86 9.20
CA VAL A 163 -5.01 20.40 10.02
C VAL A 163 -4.87 18.91 9.80
N GLN A 164 -3.73 18.49 9.28
CA GLN A 164 -3.46 17.09 8.97
C GLN A 164 -2.00 16.73 9.25
N GLN A 165 -1.72 15.44 9.32
CA GLN A 165 -0.35 14.96 9.41
C GLN A 165 0.35 15.15 8.05
N GLN A 166 1.68 15.28 8.08
CA GLN A 166 2.50 15.50 6.88
C GLN A 166 2.38 14.37 5.86
N VAL A 167 2.06 13.15 6.31
CA VAL A 167 1.84 11.98 5.44
C VAL A 167 0.68 12.18 4.48
N ILE A 168 -0.29 13.05 4.81
CA ILE A 168 -1.51 13.28 4.02
C ILE A 168 -1.46 14.66 3.32
N ALA A 169 -0.43 15.43 3.54
CA ALA A 169 -0.29 16.81 3.01
C ALA A 169 0.10 16.85 1.53
#